data_64b5187db02d1dbabea63bf06627d9a1
#
_entry.id   64b5187db02d1dbabea63bf06627d9a1
#
_cell.length_a   1.000
_cell.length_b   1.000
_cell.length_c   1.000
_cell.angle_alpha   90.00
_cell.angle_beta   90.00
_cell.angle_gamma   90.00
#
_symmetry.space_group_name_H-M   'P 1'
#
loop_
_entity.id
_entity.type
_entity.pdbx_description
1 polymer ?
#
loop_
_entity_poly.entity_id
_entity_poly.type
_entity_poly.pdbx_seq_one_letter_code
_entity_poly.pdbx_strand_id
1 'polypeptide(L)' 'MLKALWVWLTHYKVIVQWEDKTFVHYAYTMNEALSWAAQYKLTHTVVLIGIRGKLVAARGER' A
#
# COMPACT_ATOMS: atom_id res chain seq x y z
N MET A 1 19.90 -8.00 -0.49
CA MET A 1 19.30 -8.40 0.78
C MET A 1 19.13 -7.26 1.75
N LEU A 2 20.20 -6.52 2.03
CA LEU A 2 20.08 -5.35 2.89
C LEU A 2 19.14 -4.29 2.33
N LYS A 3 19.07 -4.20 1.00
CA LYS A 3 18.20 -3.26 0.32
C LYS A 3 16.72 -3.53 0.57
N ALA A 4 16.33 -4.81 0.56
CA ALA A 4 14.95 -5.18 0.83
C ALA A 4 14.55 -4.87 2.29
N LEU A 5 15.46 -5.10 3.22
CA LEU A 5 15.23 -4.79 4.62
C LEU A 5 15.11 -3.27 4.83
N TRP A 6 15.96 -2.50 4.16
CA TRP A 6 15.91 -1.05 4.22
C TRP A 6 14.57 -0.52 3.74
N VAL A 7 14.10 -0.99 2.60
CA VAL A 7 12.80 -0.59 2.06
C VAL A 7 11.68 -0.96 3.02
N TRP A 8 11.73 -2.16 3.57
CA TRP A 8 10.72 -2.63 4.52
C TRP A 8 10.66 -1.76 5.78
N LEU A 9 11.82 -1.29 6.27
CA LEU A 9 11.90 -0.48 7.49
C LEU A 9 11.55 1.00 7.26
N THR A 10 11.79 1.52 6.06
CA THR A 10 11.69 2.97 5.82
C THR A 10 10.53 3.36 4.90
N HIS A 11 9.96 2.41 4.19
CA HIS A 11 8.89 2.71 3.23
C HIS A 11 7.56 2.15 3.69
N TYR A 12 6.50 2.85 3.32
CA TYR A 12 5.16 2.33 3.46
C TYR A 12 4.88 1.38 2.32
N LYS A 13 4.23 0.27 2.65
CA LYS A 13 3.83 -0.72 1.65
C LYS A 13 2.35 -0.51 1.35
N VAL A 14 2.04 -0.23 0.10
CA VAL A 14 0.67 -0.03 -0.37
C VAL A 14 0.26 -1.27 -1.15
N ILE A 15 -0.68 -2.03 -0.62
CA ILE A 15 -1.18 -3.24 -1.26
C ILE A 15 -2.56 -2.95 -1.81
N VAL A 16 -2.71 -3.09 -3.12
CA VAL A 16 -3.98 -2.88 -3.80
C VAL A 16 -4.52 -4.22 -4.27
N GLN A 17 -5.68 -4.59 -3.79
CA GLN A 17 -6.37 -5.81 -4.21
C GLN A 17 -7.59 -5.42 -5.03
N TRP A 18 -7.59 -5.81 -6.29
CA TRP A 18 -8.67 -5.51 -7.22
C TRP A 18 -9.09 -6.80 -7.91
N GLU A 19 -10.28 -7.27 -7.57
CA GLU A 19 -10.80 -8.55 -8.03
C GLU A 19 -9.84 -9.68 -7.63
N ASP A 20 -9.20 -10.32 -8.62
CA ASP A 20 -8.25 -11.40 -8.39
C ASP A 20 -6.78 -10.95 -8.53
N LYS A 21 -6.56 -9.65 -8.69
CA LYS A 21 -5.22 -9.10 -8.90
C LYS A 21 -4.74 -8.38 -7.66
N THR A 22 -3.44 -8.43 -7.44
CA THR A 22 -2.81 -7.75 -6.33
C THR A 22 -1.64 -6.94 -6.85
N PHE A 23 -1.62 -5.66 -6.48
CA PHE A 23 -0.53 -4.75 -6.83
C PHE A 23 0.13 -4.27 -5.55
N VAL A 24 1.44 -4.10 -5.60
CA VAL A 24 2.20 -3.63 -4.44
C VAL A 24 3.04 -2.43 -4.87
N HIS A 25 2.93 -1.35 -4.10
CA HIS A 25 3.73 -0.15 -4.28
C HIS A 25 4.43 0.21 -2.98
N TYR A 26 5.51 0.95 -3.09
CA TYR A 26 6.23 1.45 -1.93
C TYR A 26 6.25 2.96 -1.96
N ALA A 27 6.09 3.58 -0.81
CA ALA A 27 6.07 5.03 -0.67
C ALA A 27 6.96 5.47 0.48
N TYR A 28 7.61 6.62 0.32
CA TYR A 28 8.46 7.17 1.36
C TYR A 28 7.68 7.79 2.50
N THR A 29 6.54 8.39 2.21
CA THR A 29 5.75 9.11 3.20
C THR A 29 4.32 8.63 3.16
N MET A 30 3.59 8.92 4.23
CA MET A 30 2.16 8.60 4.30
C MET A 30 1.37 9.35 3.23
N ASN A 31 1.75 10.60 2.95
CA ASN A 31 1.10 11.39 1.89
C ASN A 31 1.25 10.72 0.53
N GLU A 32 2.43 10.18 0.25
CA GLU A 32 2.69 9.47 -0.99
C GLU A 32 1.88 8.16 -1.05
N ALA A 33 1.80 7.45 0.06
CA ALA A 33 0.99 6.24 0.15
C ALA A 33 -0.49 6.54 -0.08
N LEU A 34 -0.99 7.64 0.49
CA LEU A 34 -2.37 8.05 0.28
C LEU A 34 -2.62 8.48 -1.16
N SER A 35 -1.63 9.05 -1.83
CA SER A 35 -1.72 9.36 -3.25
C SER A 35 -1.89 8.10 -4.09
N TRP A 36 -1.14 7.05 -3.78
CA TRP A 36 -1.32 5.76 -4.45
C TRP A 36 -2.72 5.22 -4.22
N ALA A 37 -3.21 5.28 -2.99
CA ALA A 37 -4.56 4.83 -2.67
C ALA A 37 -5.62 5.61 -3.45
N ALA A 38 -5.42 6.91 -3.59
CA ALA A 38 -6.35 7.77 -4.32
C ALA A 38 -6.41 7.45 -5.82
N GLN A 39 -5.31 6.95 -6.38
CA GLN A 39 -5.26 6.57 -7.79
C GLN A 39 -6.07 5.32 -8.10
N TYR A 40 -6.31 4.48 -7.10
CA TYR A 40 -7.03 3.23 -7.25
C TYR A 40 -8.46 3.32 -6.71
N LYS A 41 -9.19 4.34 -7.14
CA LYS A 41 -10.60 4.50 -6.77
C LYS A 41 -11.50 3.68 -7.69
N LEU A 42 -11.29 2.39 -7.69
CA LEU A 42 -12.07 1.49 -8.52
C LEU A 42 -13.04 0.70 -7.67
N THR A 43 -14.16 0.32 -8.26
CA THR A 43 -15.15 -0.53 -7.59
C THR A 43 -14.52 -1.88 -7.24
N HIS A 44 -14.86 -2.43 -6.09
CA HIS A 44 -14.34 -3.72 -5.60
C HIS A 44 -12.83 -3.71 -5.39
N THR A 45 -12.30 -2.55 -4.99
CA THR A 45 -10.86 -2.41 -4.72
C THR A 45 -10.64 -2.23 -3.23
N VAL A 46 -9.66 -2.94 -2.69
CA VAL A 46 -9.23 -2.79 -1.31
C VAL A 46 -7.78 -2.34 -1.31
N VAL A 47 -7.49 -1.28 -0.59
CA VAL A 47 -6.13 -0.75 -0.46
C VAL A 47 -5.70 -0.82 1.00
N LEU A 48 -4.58 -1.47 1.23
CA LEU A 48 -4.01 -1.61 2.57
C LEU A 48 -2.66 -0.90 2.60
N ILE A 49 -2.45 -0.07 3.60
CA ILE A 49 -1.20 0.64 3.80
C ILE A 49 -0.57 0.18 5.10
N GLY A 50 0.65 -0.29 5.03
CA GLY A 50 1.36 -0.76 6.20
C GLY A 50 2.82 -0.36 6.20
N ILE A 51 3.44 -0.40 7.37
CA ILE A 51 4.87 -0.18 7.53
C ILE A 51 5.36 -1.09 8.64
N ARG A 52 6.52 -1.71 8.43
CA ARG A 52 7.16 -2.60 9.39
C ARG A 52 6.25 -3.74 9.85
N GLY A 53 5.45 -4.26 8.90
CA GLY A 53 4.54 -5.36 9.20
C GLY A 53 3.28 -4.95 9.93
N LYS A 54 3.07 -3.65 10.18
CA LYS A 54 1.87 -3.15 10.85
C LYS A 54 0.96 -2.45 9.86
N LEU A 55 -0.32 -2.75 9.93
CA LEU A 55 -1.32 -2.07 9.13
C LEU A 55 -1.57 -0.68 9.72
N VAL A 56 -1.37 0.36 8.91
CA VAL A 56 -1.55 1.76 9.34
C VAL A 56 -2.87 2.31 8.86
N ALA A 57 -3.30 1.90 7.67
CA ALA A 57 -4.55 2.37 7.09
C ALA A 57 -5.11 1.31 6.18
N ALA A 58 -6.43 1.25 6.08
CA ALA A 58 -7.12 0.35 5.18
C ALA A 58 -8.28 1.08 4.56
N ARG A 59 -8.47 0.91 3.27
CA ARG A 59 -9.55 1.52 2.53
C ARG A 59 -10.12 0.48 1.58
N GLY A 60 -11.43 0.33 1.59
CA GLY A 60 -12.09 -0.63 0.73
C GLY A 60 -13.36 -0.07 0.14
N GLU A 61 -13.63 -0.45 -1.08
CA GLU A 61 -14.85 -0.10 -1.80
C GLU A 61 -15.49 -1.37 -2.32
N ARG A 62 -16.74 -1.57 -2.02
CA ARG A 62 -17.48 -2.74 -2.46
C ARG A 62 -18.56 -2.37 -3.45
#